data_2dd1c31a022ac90d9bddf22a90ae54ec
#
_entry.id   2dd1c31a022ac90d9bddf22a90ae54ec
#
_cell.length_a   1.000
_cell.length_b   1.000
_cell.length_c   1.000
_cell.angle_alpha   90.00
_cell.angle_beta   90.00
_cell.angle_gamma   90.00
#
_symmetry.space_group_name_H-M   'P 1'
#
loop_
_entity.id
_entity.type
_entity.pdbx_description
1 polymer ?
#
loop_
_entity_poly.entity_id
_entity_poly.type
_entity_poly.pdbx_seq_one_letter_code
_entity_poly.pdbx_strand_id
1 'polypeptide(L)'
;LYFMAKITVKNPVVELDGDEMTRIIWSFIKDKLIKPYLDIDLRYYDLGMENRDKTNDQVTIDCAKAIQKYGAGVKCATITPDEARVEEFKLKKMWRSPNGTIRNIVGGTIFREPIICKNVPRLVPHWTDSVIVGRHAFGDQYKATDFKVPGKGKMTVKWESENGKDKIEHEVFNFDGPGIALSMYNLDNSIKDFARACLNYGLARKWPVYFSSKNTILKAYDGRFKDIFEEIFEKEFKNRFNEIGITYEHRLIDDMVACAMKWSGKYIWACKNYDGDVQSDTMAHGYGSLGLMTSTLLTPDGKIMEAEAAHGTVTRHYRMHQQGKETSTNPIASIFAWTRGLA
;
A
#
# COMPACT_ATOMS: atom_id res chain seq x y z
N LEU A 1 -18.82 31.52 -23.84
CA LEU A 1 -18.02 30.49 -23.10
C LEU A 1 -16.65 31.09 -22.83
N TYR A 2 -16.38 31.55 -21.60
CA TYR A 2 -15.04 31.90 -21.18
C TYR A 2 -14.22 30.61 -21.13
N PHE A 3 -13.32 30.41 -22.08
CA PHE A 3 -12.28 29.40 -21.95
C PHE A 3 -11.34 29.87 -20.83
N MET A 4 -11.48 29.28 -19.64
CA MET A 4 -10.47 29.48 -18.61
C MET A 4 -9.13 28.93 -19.14
N ALA A 5 -8.06 29.72 -19.04
CA ALA A 5 -6.73 29.24 -19.38
C ALA A 5 -6.39 28.01 -18.52
N LYS A 6 -5.89 26.96 -19.15
CA LYS A 6 -5.50 25.75 -18.43
C LYS A 6 -4.33 26.06 -17.49
N ILE A 7 -4.32 25.40 -16.34
CA ILE A 7 -3.21 25.46 -15.40
C ILE A 7 -2.10 24.54 -15.93
N THR A 8 -0.91 25.08 -16.14
CA THR A 8 0.25 24.30 -16.60
C THR A 8 0.84 23.50 -15.43
N VAL A 9 0.90 22.18 -15.60
CA VAL A 9 1.61 21.26 -14.69
C VAL A 9 3.05 21.13 -15.17
N LYS A 10 4.00 21.56 -14.32
CA LYS A 10 5.41 21.69 -14.72
C LYS A 10 6.10 20.36 -15.00
N ASN A 11 5.81 19.35 -14.21
CA ASN A 11 6.45 18.04 -14.28
C ASN A 11 5.54 17.01 -14.96
N PRO A 12 6.08 16.10 -15.77
CA PRO A 12 5.31 14.98 -16.28
C PRO A 12 4.75 14.12 -15.15
N VAL A 13 3.54 13.58 -15.35
CA VAL A 13 2.93 12.61 -14.47
C VAL A 13 2.80 11.28 -15.19
N VAL A 14 3.23 10.19 -14.55
CA VAL A 14 3.10 8.85 -15.09
C VAL A 14 1.68 8.35 -14.82
N GLU A 15 0.94 8.09 -15.88
CA GLU A 15 -0.41 7.55 -15.81
C GLU A 15 -0.39 6.04 -16.07
N LEU A 16 -0.90 5.27 -15.12
CA LEU A 16 -1.04 3.83 -15.21
C LEU A 16 -2.52 3.48 -15.31
N ASP A 17 -2.98 3.14 -16.52
CA ASP A 17 -4.35 2.71 -16.75
C ASP A 17 -4.58 1.28 -16.23
N GLY A 18 -5.82 0.88 -16.04
CA GLY A 18 -6.16 -0.39 -15.40
C GLY A 18 -7.23 -1.18 -16.11
N ASP A 19 -8.09 -1.83 -15.33
CA ASP A 19 -9.06 -2.80 -15.80
C ASP A 19 -10.51 -2.48 -15.43
N GLU A 20 -11.44 -3.12 -16.13
CA GLU A 20 -12.85 -3.25 -15.82
C GLU A 20 -13.56 -1.90 -15.57
N MET A 21 -14.44 -1.81 -14.57
CA MET A 21 -15.24 -0.60 -14.31
C MET A 21 -14.37 0.61 -13.91
N THR A 22 -13.27 0.37 -13.23
CA THR A 22 -12.36 1.45 -12.83
C THR A 22 -11.66 2.09 -14.02
N ARG A 23 -11.36 1.36 -15.10
CA ARG A 23 -10.83 1.92 -16.35
C ARG A 23 -11.82 2.88 -17.00
N ILE A 24 -13.11 2.54 -17.02
CA ILE A 24 -14.18 3.39 -17.57
C ILE A 24 -14.26 4.70 -16.76
N ILE A 25 -14.28 4.59 -15.44
CA ILE A 25 -14.31 5.75 -14.54
C ILE A 25 -13.05 6.59 -14.69
N TRP A 26 -11.90 5.98 -14.83
CA TRP A 26 -10.62 6.65 -15.03
C TRP A 26 -10.62 7.52 -16.28
N SER A 27 -11.17 7.00 -17.37
CA SER A 27 -11.36 7.78 -18.60
C SER A 27 -12.26 8.99 -18.36
N PHE A 28 -13.40 8.81 -17.66
CA PHE A 28 -14.29 9.94 -17.34
C PHE A 28 -13.62 10.99 -16.48
N ILE A 29 -12.82 10.59 -15.49
CA ILE A 29 -12.07 11.53 -14.65
C ILE A 29 -11.11 12.34 -15.50
N LYS A 30 -10.32 11.70 -16.37
CA LYS A 30 -9.41 12.41 -17.28
C LYS A 30 -10.12 13.40 -18.17
N ASP A 31 -11.20 12.96 -18.82
CA ASP A 31 -11.88 13.77 -19.83
C ASP A 31 -12.71 14.91 -19.23
N LYS A 32 -13.24 14.75 -18.02
CA LYS A 32 -14.11 15.73 -17.36
C LYS A 32 -13.43 16.61 -16.32
N LEU A 33 -12.40 16.09 -15.63
CA LEU A 33 -11.80 16.75 -14.47
C LEU A 33 -10.31 17.10 -14.64
N ILE A 34 -9.58 16.46 -15.56
CA ILE A 34 -8.14 16.68 -15.74
C ILE A 34 -7.86 17.50 -17.01
N LYS A 35 -8.10 16.93 -18.18
CA LYS A 35 -7.77 17.52 -19.47
C LYS A 35 -8.43 18.89 -19.75
N PRO A 36 -9.68 19.19 -19.30
CA PRO A 36 -10.26 20.50 -19.52
C PRO A 36 -9.59 21.63 -18.75
N TYR A 37 -8.98 21.32 -17.61
CA TYR A 37 -8.44 22.31 -16.67
C TYR A 37 -6.92 22.38 -16.63
N LEU A 38 -6.25 21.28 -16.98
CA LEU A 38 -4.78 21.17 -16.88
C LEU A 38 -4.14 21.03 -18.27
N ASP A 39 -3.02 21.74 -18.43
CA ASP A 39 -2.04 21.49 -19.48
C ASP A 39 -0.95 20.64 -18.84
N ILE A 40 -0.99 19.32 -19.10
CA ILE A 40 -0.21 18.30 -18.40
C ILE A 40 0.40 17.31 -19.39
N ASP A 41 1.68 16.99 -19.20
CA ASP A 41 2.37 15.90 -19.90
C ASP A 41 2.10 14.57 -19.17
N LEU A 42 1.19 13.77 -19.73
CA LEU A 42 0.86 12.43 -19.21
C LEU A 42 1.71 11.36 -19.91
N ARG A 43 2.54 10.67 -19.13
CA ARG A 43 3.30 9.50 -19.58
C ARG A 43 2.45 8.24 -19.37
N TYR A 44 1.68 7.89 -20.39
CA TYR A 44 0.67 6.84 -20.34
C TYR A 44 1.25 5.43 -20.46
N TYR A 45 0.83 4.53 -19.57
CA TYR A 45 1.10 3.10 -19.58
C TYR A 45 -0.20 2.31 -19.37
N ASP A 46 -0.52 1.44 -20.31
CA ASP A 46 -1.69 0.55 -20.20
C ASP A 46 -1.35 -0.70 -19.40
N LEU A 47 -1.79 -0.75 -18.14
CA LEU A 47 -1.66 -1.92 -17.26
C LEU A 47 -2.89 -2.83 -17.29
N GLY A 48 -3.77 -2.66 -18.28
CA GLY A 48 -4.88 -3.60 -18.51
C GLY A 48 -4.37 -5.01 -18.77
N MET A 49 -5.15 -6.01 -18.33
CA MET A 49 -4.73 -7.40 -18.30
C MET A 49 -4.26 -7.93 -19.67
N GLU A 50 -4.95 -7.55 -20.74
CA GLU A 50 -4.61 -7.96 -22.11
C GLU A 50 -3.23 -7.40 -22.56
N ASN A 51 -2.96 -6.14 -22.28
CA ASN A 51 -1.69 -5.51 -22.64
C ASN A 51 -0.53 -6.04 -21.79
N ARG A 52 -0.77 -6.30 -20.52
CA ARG A 52 0.21 -6.96 -19.64
C ARG A 52 0.59 -8.35 -20.16
N ASP A 53 -0.40 -9.15 -20.58
CA ASP A 53 -0.15 -10.48 -21.17
C ASP A 53 0.60 -10.37 -22.50
N LYS A 54 0.18 -9.43 -23.37
CA LYS A 54 0.84 -9.17 -24.65
C LYS A 54 2.31 -8.80 -24.50
N THR A 55 2.64 -7.98 -23.51
CA THR A 55 4.01 -7.48 -23.23
C THR A 55 4.83 -8.39 -22.31
N ASN A 56 4.28 -9.56 -21.93
CA ASN A 56 4.85 -10.43 -20.90
C ASN A 56 5.12 -9.69 -19.59
N ASP A 57 4.19 -8.80 -19.22
CA ASP A 57 4.23 -7.91 -18.04
C ASP A 57 5.39 -6.90 -18.03
N GLN A 58 6.10 -6.72 -19.14
CA GLN A 58 7.19 -5.75 -19.26
C GLN A 58 6.69 -4.32 -19.03
N VAL A 59 5.46 -4.01 -19.44
CA VAL A 59 4.84 -2.68 -19.23
C VAL A 59 4.77 -2.29 -17.75
N THR A 60 4.58 -3.24 -16.85
CA THR A 60 4.58 -3.00 -15.39
C THR A 60 5.96 -2.59 -14.89
N ILE A 61 7.03 -3.17 -15.42
CA ILE A 61 8.41 -2.80 -15.10
C ILE A 61 8.73 -1.40 -15.66
N ASP A 62 8.33 -1.15 -16.90
CA ASP A 62 8.61 0.11 -17.59
C ASP A 62 7.91 1.30 -16.92
N CYS A 63 6.65 1.14 -16.50
CA CYS A 63 5.93 2.18 -15.78
C CYS A 63 6.54 2.46 -14.40
N ALA A 64 6.99 1.42 -13.66
CA ALA A 64 7.66 1.61 -12.38
C ALA A 64 8.97 2.39 -12.52
N LYS A 65 9.77 2.10 -13.55
CA LYS A 65 10.97 2.88 -13.88
C LYS A 65 10.65 4.31 -14.30
N ALA A 66 9.53 4.51 -15.00
CA ALA A 66 9.06 5.85 -15.34
C ALA A 66 8.67 6.66 -14.09
N ILE A 67 8.00 6.04 -13.10
CA ILE A 67 7.70 6.69 -11.82
C ILE A 67 8.99 7.10 -11.12
N GLN A 68 10.01 6.22 -11.06
CA GLN A 68 11.32 6.59 -10.50
C GLN A 68 11.95 7.77 -11.23
N LYS A 69 11.81 7.84 -12.55
CA LYS A 69 12.39 8.91 -13.38
C LYS A 69 11.67 10.24 -13.21
N TYR A 70 10.34 10.25 -13.18
CA TYR A 70 9.53 11.46 -13.21
C TYR A 70 9.02 11.90 -11.83
N GLY A 71 9.13 11.06 -10.81
CA GLY A 71 8.81 11.35 -9.42
C GLY A 71 7.35 11.15 -9.03
N ALA A 72 6.40 11.23 -9.96
CA ALA A 72 4.98 11.13 -9.67
C ALA A 72 4.26 10.16 -10.61
N GLY A 73 3.44 9.29 -10.02
CA GLY A 73 2.57 8.36 -10.73
C GLY A 73 1.15 8.36 -10.19
N VAL A 74 0.18 8.16 -11.08
CA VAL A 74 -1.23 7.94 -10.72
C VAL A 74 -1.69 6.64 -11.36
N LYS A 75 -2.30 5.77 -10.57
CA LYS A 75 -2.62 4.41 -10.99
C LYS A 75 -4.10 4.09 -10.84
N CYS A 76 -4.67 3.57 -11.91
CA CYS A 76 -5.97 2.91 -11.92
C CYS A 76 -5.86 1.50 -11.33
N ALA A 77 -6.96 0.96 -10.81
CA ALA A 77 -6.98 -0.41 -10.30
C ALA A 77 -6.78 -1.45 -11.42
N THR A 78 -6.02 -2.48 -11.12
CA THR A 78 -5.63 -3.54 -12.05
C THR A 78 -6.04 -4.91 -11.55
N ILE A 79 -6.33 -5.84 -12.46
CA ILE A 79 -6.59 -7.24 -12.14
C ILE A 79 -5.29 -7.92 -11.69
N THR A 80 -5.36 -8.66 -10.57
CA THR A 80 -4.39 -9.71 -10.24
C THR A 80 -5.07 -11.03 -10.57
N PRO A 81 -4.63 -11.76 -11.62
CA PRO A 81 -5.35 -12.95 -12.09
C PRO A 81 -5.21 -14.12 -11.12
N ASP A 82 -6.31 -14.83 -10.93
CA ASP A 82 -6.40 -16.17 -10.41
C ASP A 82 -6.61 -17.16 -11.58
N GLU A 83 -6.84 -18.44 -11.29
CA GLU A 83 -7.06 -19.48 -12.29
C GLU A 83 -8.25 -19.15 -13.21
N ALA A 84 -9.36 -18.64 -12.65
CA ALA A 84 -10.56 -18.27 -13.41
C ALA A 84 -10.26 -17.11 -14.37
N ARG A 85 -9.47 -16.13 -13.95
CA ARG A 85 -9.05 -15.01 -14.80
C ARG A 85 -8.07 -15.45 -15.89
N VAL A 86 -7.18 -16.40 -15.58
CA VAL A 86 -6.29 -16.99 -16.61
C VAL A 86 -7.09 -17.64 -17.72
N GLU A 87 -8.14 -18.38 -17.38
CA GLU A 87 -9.05 -19.01 -18.37
C GLU A 87 -9.87 -17.96 -19.13
N GLU A 88 -10.48 -17.00 -18.41
CA GLU A 88 -11.32 -15.95 -18.99
C GLU A 88 -10.58 -15.13 -20.06
N PHE A 89 -9.37 -14.68 -19.74
CA PHE A 89 -8.56 -13.82 -20.62
C PHE A 89 -7.61 -14.61 -21.52
N LYS A 90 -7.61 -15.96 -21.42
CA LYS A 90 -6.69 -16.85 -22.15
C LYS A 90 -5.23 -16.44 -21.99
N LEU A 91 -4.84 -16.17 -20.75
CA LEU A 91 -3.50 -15.66 -20.44
C LEU A 91 -2.43 -16.72 -20.64
N LYS A 92 -1.24 -16.29 -21.04
CA LYS A 92 -0.05 -17.15 -21.19
C LYS A 92 0.36 -17.80 -19.87
N LYS A 93 0.12 -17.09 -18.74
CA LYS A 93 0.35 -17.58 -17.38
C LYS A 93 -0.39 -16.72 -16.36
N MET A 94 -0.43 -17.17 -15.12
CA MET A 94 -0.93 -16.39 -13.98
C MET A 94 0.11 -15.30 -13.58
N TRP A 95 -0.11 -14.06 -14.07
CA TRP A 95 0.76 -12.93 -13.82
C TRP A 95 0.71 -12.49 -12.35
N ARG A 96 1.84 -12.02 -11.83
CA ARG A 96 1.91 -11.46 -10.48
C ARG A 96 1.11 -10.16 -10.39
N SER A 97 0.81 -9.74 -9.14
CA SER A 97 0.21 -8.43 -8.91
C SER A 97 1.11 -7.30 -9.42
N PRO A 98 0.60 -6.39 -10.27
CA PRO A 98 1.37 -5.22 -10.72
C PRO A 98 1.78 -4.34 -9.55
N ASN A 99 0.91 -4.20 -8.54
CA ASN A 99 1.22 -3.42 -7.34
C ASN A 99 2.47 -3.96 -6.63
N GLY A 100 2.61 -5.28 -6.51
CA GLY A 100 3.81 -5.90 -5.94
C GLY A 100 5.07 -5.60 -6.73
N THR A 101 5.00 -5.67 -8.06
CA THR A 101 6.13 -5.37 -8.96
C THR A 101 6.53 -3.89 -8.85
N ILE A 102 5.56 -2.96 -8.92
CA ILE A 102 5.81 -1.51 -8.80
C ILE A 102 6.45 -1.20 -7.45
N ARG A 103 5.89 -1.70 -6.35
CA ARG A 103 6.39 -1.48 -4.98
C ARG A 103 7.82 -2.00 -4.80
N ASN A 104 8.15 -3.15 -5.39
CA ASN A 104 9.50 -3.70 -5.32
C ASN A 104 10.54 -2.88 -6.11
N ILE A 105 10.12 -2.22 -7.19
CA ILE A 105 11.00 -1.40 -8.04
C ILE A 105 11.13 0.02 -7.46
N VAL A 106 10.02 0.65 -7.11
CA VAL A 106 10.00 2.04 -6.61
C VAL A 106 10.52 2.09 -5.16
N GLY A 107 10.21 1.08 -4.36
CA GLY A 107 10.44 1.10 -2.91
C GLY A 107 9.42 1.98 -2.18
N GLY A 108 9.62 2.17 -0.88
CA GLY A 108 8.81 3.07 -0.08
C GLY A 108 7.77 2.39 0.80
N THR A 109 6.94 3.23 1.41
CA THR A 109 5.88 2.87 2.35
C THR A 109 4.53 3.19 1.75
N ILE A 110 3.54 2.34 2.00
CA ILE A 110 2.15 2.59 1.59
C ILE A 110 1.45 3.36 2.70
N PHE A 111 0.92 4.54 2.36
CA PHE A 111 0.06 5.31 3.24
C PHE A 111 -1.38 5.23 2.74
N ARG A 112 -2.27 4.73 3.57
CA ARG A 112 -3.71 4.65 3.30
C ARG A 112 -4.43 5.70 4.12
N GLU A 113 -5.07 6.64 3.43
CA GLU A 113 -5.75 7.79 4.02
C GLU A 113 -7.24 7.77 3.68
N PRO A 114 -8.14 7.79 4.69
CA PRO A 114 -9.57 7.88 4.45
C PRO A 114 -9.95 9.27 3.95
N ILE A 115 -10.95 9.29 3.06
CA ILE A 115 -11.60 10.50 2.55
C ILE A 115 -12.85 10.74 3.37
N ILE A 116 -12.87 11.80 4.16
CA ILE A 116 -13.99 12.13 5.02
C ILE A 116 -14.98 13.02 4.27
N CYS A 117 -16.14 12.46 3.90
CA CYS A 117 -17.24 13.18 3.25
C CYS A 117 -18.27 13.57 4.29
N LYS A 118 -18.65 14.86 4.34
CA LYS A 118 -19.62 15.37 5.33
C LYS A 118 -21.00 14.73 5.23
N ASN A 119 -21.40 14.36 4.01
CA ASN A 119 -22.71 13.78 3.70
C ASN A 119 -22.73 12.24 3.70
N VAL A 120 -21.61 11.59 4.00
CA VAL A 120 -21.51 10.13 4.12
C VAL A 120 -21.40 9.79 5.61
N PRO A 121 -22.38 9.10 6.20
CA PRO A 121 -22.31 8.71 7.61
C PRO A 121 -21.21 7.70 7.82
N ARG A 122 -20.37 7.95 8.83
CA ARG A 122 -19.32 7.02 9.25
C ARG A 122 -19.92 5.90 10.11
N LEU A 123 -19.41 4.69 9.96
CA LEU A 123 -19.77 3.58 10.83
C LEU A 123 -19.31 3.84 12.27
N VAL A 124 -18.17 4.52 12.43
CA VAL A 124 -17.64 4.97 13.72
C VAL A 124 -17.79 6.50 13.79
N PRO A 125 -18.89 7.03 14.38
CA PRO A 125 -19.26 8.45 14.26
C PRO A 125 -18.23 9.42 14.83
N HIS A 126 -17.48 9.04 15.86
CA HIS A 126 -16.50 9.91 16.53
C HIS A 126 -15.14 9.98 15.82
N TRP A 127 -14.92 9.22 14.75
CA TRP A 127 -13.75 9.40 13.90
C TRP A 127 -13.91 10.65 13.04
N THR A 128 -13.71 11.81 13.64
CA THR A 128 -13.92 13.11 12.98
C THR A 128 -12.75 13.51 12.10
N ASP A 129 -11.59 12.99 12.40
CA ASP A 129 -10.34 13.26 11.68
C ASP A 129 -9.74 11.98 11.10
N SER A 130 -8.86 12.10 10.12
CA SER A 130 -8.27 10.93 9.47
C SER A 130 -7.31 10.18 10.39
N VAL A 131 -7.37 8.86 10.35
CA VAL A 131 -6.30 7.96 10.78
C VAL A 131 -5.58 7.50 9.52
N ILE A 132 -4.29 7.78 9.42
CA ILE A 132 -3.49 7.36 8.27
C ILE A 132 -2.70 6.12 8.65
N VAL A 133 -2.96 5.02 7.96
CA VAL A 133 -2.20 3.78 8.16
C VAL A 133 -0.97 3.78 7.25
N GLY A 134 0.21 3.75 7.85
CA GLY A 134 1.48 3.50 7.16
C GLY A 134 1.80 2.01 7.17
N ARG A 135 1.78 1.36 6.00
CA ARG A 135 2.05 -0.06 5.86
C ARG A 135 3.46 -0.30 5.35
N HIS A 136 4.23 -1.12 6.04
CA HIS A 136 5.51 -1.64 5.55
C HIS A 136 5.26 -2.63 4.42
N ALA A 137 5.52 -2.25 3.18
CA ALA A 137 5.16 -3.04 2.00
C ALA A 137 6.20 -4.08 1.59
N PHE A 138 7.00 -4.57 2.53
CA PHE A 138 8.09 -5.51 2.28
C PHE A 138 8.13 -6.64 3.31
N GLY A 139 8.51 -7.84 2.88
CA GLY A 139 8.79 -8.96 3.76
C GLY A 139 7.56 -9.56 4.46
N ASP A 140 7.79 -10.15 5.62
CA ASP A 140 6.80 -10.82 6.47
C ASP A 140 6.00 -11.90 5.71
N GLN A 141 4.71 -12.05 5.98
CA GLN A 141 3.85 -13.06 5.35
C GLN A 141 3.79 -12.93 3.82
N TYR A 142 4.02 -11.75 3.26
CA TYR A 142 3.97 -11.48 1.81
C TYR A 142 5.21 -11.95 1.04
N LYS A 143 6.25 -12.35 1.75
CA LYS A 143 7.50 -12.94 1.24
C LYS A 143 7.84 -14.25 1.94
N ALA A 144 6.85 -14.87 2.55
CA ALA A 144 7.02 -16.12 3.25
C ALA A 144 7.27 -17.29 2.30
N THR A 145 7.98 -18.29 2.81
CA THR A 145 8.03 -19.64 2.24
C THR A 145 7.16 -20.54 3.09
N ASP A 146 6.06 -21.01 2.54
CA ASP A 146 5.12 -21.92 3.19
C ASP A 146 4.97 -23.23 2.43
N PHE A 147 4.71 -24.31 3.16
CA PHE A 147 4.56 -25.64 2.56
C PHE A 147 3.75 -26.59 3.46
N LYS A 148 3.20 -27.62 2.81
CA LYS A 148 2.55 -28.73 3.51
C LYS A 148 3.60 -29.74 3.97
N VAL A 149 3.55 -30.10 5.25
CA VAL A 149 4.34 -31.18 5.83
C VAL A 149 3.59 -32.49 5.59
N PRO A 150 4.13 -33.47 4.86
CA PRO A 150 3.39 -34.65 4.46
C PRO A 150 3.22 -35.72 5.54
N GLY A 151 4.01 -35.66 6.61
CA GLY A 151 3.98 -36.68 7.66
C GLY A 151 4.97 -36.42 8.77
N LYS A 152 5.32 -37.47 9.52
CA LYS A 152 6.30 -37.39 10.64
C LYS A 152 7.64 -36.87 10.15
N GLY A 153 8.25 -35.97 10.92
CA GLY A 153 9.55 -35.44 10.59
C GLY A 153 9.90 -34.18 11.35
N LYS A 154 11.15 -33.77 11.24
CA LYS A 154 11.68 -32.60 11.94
C LYS A 154 11.73 -31.40 11.00
N MET A 155 11.26 -30.25 11.47
CA MET A 155 11.47 -28.97 10.84
C MET A 155 12.59 -28.21 11.54
N THR A 156 13.56 -27.74 10.74
CA THR A 156 14.65 -26.87 11.21
C THR A 156 14.72 -25.61 10.36
N VAL A 157 15.13 -24.49 10.98
CA VAL A 157 15.51 -23.27 10.28
C VAL A 157 16.99 -23.08 10.44
N LYS A 158 17.68 -22.88 9.32
CA LYS A 158 19.14 -22.69 9.28
C LYS A 158 19.46 -21.39 8.57
N TRP A 159 20.38 -20.63 9.15
CA TRP A 159 21.07 -19.54 8.50
C TRP A 159 22.57 -19.83 8.48
N GLU A 160 23.22 -19.52 7.38
CA GLU A 160 24.66 -19.70 7.21
C GLU A 160 25.24 -18.46 6.56
N SER A 161 26.33 -17.94 7.11
CA SER A 161 27.03 -16.79 6.53
C SER A 161 27.65 -17.18 5.16
N GLU A 162 27.84 -16.19 4.27
CA GLU A 162 28.39 -16.40 2.93
C GLU A 162 29.74 -17.12 2.93
N ASN A 163 30.56 -16.84 3.94
CA ASN A 163 31.89 -17.51 4.11
C ASN A 163 31.81 -18.85 4.85
N GLY A 164 30.62 -19.31 5.22
CA GLY A 164 30.36 -20.57 5.92
C GLY A 164 30.88 -20.67 7.36
N LYS A 165 31.42 -19.57 7.93
CA LYS A 165 32.02 -19.58 9.28
C LYS A 165 30.98 -19.51 10.39
N ASP A 166 29.92 -18.76 10.17
CA ASP A 166 28.87 -18.57 11.16
C ASP A 166 27.58 -19.29 10.73
N LYS A 167 26.99 -20.02 11.67
CA LYS A 167 25.76 -20.79 11.44
C LYS A 167 24.82 -20.62 12.60
N ILE A 168 23.56 -20.44 12.29
CA ILE A 168 22.45 -20.46 13.27
C ILE A 168 21.50 -21.56 12.81
N GLU A 169 21.19 -22.49 13.68
CA GLU A 169 20.24 -23.57 13.40
C GLU A 169 19.33 -23.77 14.62
N HIS A 170 18.03 -23.77 14.35
CA HIS A 170 17.02 -24.01 15.35
C HIS A 170 16.08 -25.12 14.91
N GLU A 171 15.88 -26.11 15.77
CA GLU A 171 14.75 -27.01 15.62
C GLU A 171 13.46 -26.23 15.95
N VAL A 172 12.56 -26.17 14.97
CA VAL A 172 11.28 -25.44 15.10
C VAL A 172 10.23 -26.36 15.73
N PHE A 173 10.07 -27.56 15.12
CA PHE A 173 9.08 -28.53 15.58
C PHE A 173 9.39 -29.94 15.06
N ASN A 174 9.00 -30.94 15.85
CA ASN A 174 9.10 -32.35 15.47
C ASN A 174 7.68 -32.87 15.23
N PHE A 175 7.29 -32.97 13.96
CA PHE A 175 5.96 -33.39 13.56
C PHE A 175 5.74 -34.89 13.82
N ASP A 176 4.64 -35.24 14.43
CA ASP A 176 4.18 -36.63 14.62
C ASP A 176 3.18 -37.08 13.53
N GLY A 177 2.77 -36.18 12.64
CA GLY A 177 1.87 -36.40 11.51
C GLY A 177 1.92 -35.26 10.48
N PRO A 178 0.99 -35.22 9.53
CA PRO A 178 0.90 -34.13 8.56
C PRO A 178 0.62 -32.78 9.19
N GLY A 179 1.09 -31.72 8.57
CA GLY A 179 0.88 -30.33 9.04
C GLY A 179 1.23 -29.29 7.99
N ILE A 180 1.42 -28.08 8.46
CA ILE A 180 1.84 -26.93 7.63
C ILE A 180 3.01 -26.22 8.33
N ALA A 181 3.84 -25.57 7.53
CA ALA A 181 4.97 -24.80 8.03
C ALA A 181 5.15 -23.53 7.22
N LEU A 182 5.70 -22.49 7.86
CA LEU A 182 5.98 -21.20 7.25
C LEU A 182 7.27 -20.61 7.81
N SER A 183 8.05 -19.98 6.94
CA SER A 183 9.20 -19.15 7.30
C SER A 183 9.08 -17.79 6.63
N MET A 184 9.38 -16.71 7.35
CA MET A 184 9.36 -15.34 6.84
C MET A 184 10.59 -14.57 7.30
N TYR A 185 10.85 -13.42 6.66
CA TYR A 185 12.01 -12.58 6.96
C TYR A 185 11.72 -11.10 6.72
N ASN A 186 12.61 -10.27 7.25
CA ASN A 186 12.68 -8.85 6.91
C ASN A 186 14.15 -8.37 6.92
N LEU A 187 14.38 -7.13 6.50
CA LEU A 187 15.70 -6.52 6.39
C LEU A 187 15.76 -5.24 7.21
N ASP A 188 16.85 -5.06 7.97
CA ASP A 188 17.07 -3.85 8.77
C ASP A 188 16.98 -2.56 7.95
N ASN A 189 17.55 -2.51 6.75
CA ASN A 189 17.50 -1.32 5.91
C ASN A 189 16.06 -1.00 5.46
N SER A 190 15.29 -2.04 5.11
CA SER A 190 13.87 -1.85 4.75
C SER A 190 13.05 -1.33 5.93
N ILE A 191 13.31 -1.82 7.14
CA ILE A 191 12.66 -1.34 8.37
C ILE A 191 13.07 0.11 8.68
N LYS A 192 14.36 0.47 8.52
CA LYS A 192 14.84 1.85 8.70
C LYS A 192 14.15 2.82 7.73
N ASP A 193 14.02 2.44 6.47
CA ASP A 193 13.36 3.24 5.47
C ASP A 193 11.86 3.41 5.77
N PHE A 194 11.20 2.36 6.22
CA PHE A 194 9.82 2.40 6.70
C PHE A 194 9.66 3.34 7.90
N ALA A 195 10.55 3.27 8.88
CA ALA A 195 10.52 4.16 10.04
C ALA A 195 10.68 5.62 9.60
N ARG A 196 11.67 5.92 8.74
CA ARG A 196 11.88 7.28 8.22
C ARG A 196 10.68 7.79 7.45
N ALA A 197 10.08 6.97 6.59
CA ALA A 197 8.88 7.34 5.84
C ALA A 197 7.73 7.74 6.77
N CYS A 198 7.42 6.92 7.78
CA CYS A 198 6.34 7.21 8.73
C CYS A 198 6.62 8.46 9.58
N LEU A 199 7.85 8.62 10.08
CA LEU A 199 8.22 9.77 10.90
C LEU A 199 8.26 11.07 10.08
N ASN A 200 8.77 11.05 8.85
CA ASN A 200 8.68 12.19 7.93
C ASN A 200 7.24 12.55 7.58
N TYR A 201 6.38 11.55 7.39
CA TYR A 201 4.96 11.79 7.12
C TYR A 201 4.26 12.44 8.32
N GLY A 202 4.60 12.00 9.55
CA GLY A 202 4.15 12.62 10.79
C GLY A 202 4.57 14.08 10.90
N LEU A 203 5.85 14.41 10.59
CA LEU A 203 6.34 15.79 10.55
C LEU A 203 5.58 16.64 9.53
N ALA A 204 5.41 16.14 8.31
CA ALA A 204 4.72 16.87 7.25
C ALA A 204 3.25 17.18 7.62
N ARG A 205 2.58 16.26 8.31
CA ARG A 205 1.20 16.44 8.79
C ARG A 205 1.12 17.16 10.14
N LYS A 206 2.21 17.28 10.87
CA LYS A 206 2.25 17.72 12.28
C LYS A 206 1.36 16.84 13.17
N TRP A 207 1.44 15.53 12.97
CA TRP A 207 0.64 14.52 13.67
C TRP A 207 1.55 13.52 14.38
N PRO A 208 1.15 13.02 15.55
CA PRO A 208 1.90 11.98 16.25
C PRO A 208 1.97 10.69 15.41
N VAL A 209 3.01 9.91 15.66
CA VAL A 209 3.24 8.63 15.00
C VAL A 209 3.23 7.51 16.03
N TYR A 210 2.40 6.50 15.80
CA TYR A 210 2.33 5.28 16.60
C TYR A 210 2.78 4.09 15.76
N PHE A 211 3.85 3.43 16.17
CA PHE A 211 4.22 2.14 15.59
C PHE A 211 3.67 1.02 16.45
N SER A 212 3.04 0.02 15.85
CA SER A 212 2.50 -1.13 16.57
C SER A 212 3.08 -2.46 16.13
N SER A 213 3.30 -3.33 17.11
CA SER A 213 3.82 -4.68 16.90
C SER A 213 3.35 -5.65 18.00
N LYS A 214 3.67 -6.93 17.87
CA LYS A 214 3.44 -7.92 18.95
C LYS A 214 4.77 -8.43 19.50
N ASN A 215 5.68 -7.52 19.84
CA ASN A 215 7.03 -7.83 20.31
C ASN A 215 7.06 -8.62 21.64
N THR A 216 5.97 -8.65 22.41
CA THR A 216 5.83 -9.52 23.58
C THR A 216 5.75 -11.00 23.24
N ILE A 217 5.32 -11.33 22.03
CA ILE A 217 5.24 -12.71 21.48
C ILE A 217 6.41 -12.94 20.52
N LEU A 218 6.55 -12.11 19.48
CA LEU A 218 7.64 -12.19 18.51
C LEU A 218 8.85 -11.36 18.98
N LYS A 219 9.47 -11.80 20.07
CA LYS A 219 10.47 -11.00 20.82
C LYS A 219 11.64 -10.56 19.97
N ALA A 220 12.20 -11.43 19.14
CA ALA A 220 13.31 -11.10 18.24
C ALA A 220 12.81 -10.38 16.99
N TYR A 221 11.79 -10.92 16.32
CA TYR A 221 11.32 -10.42 15.02
C TYR A 221 10.68 -9.02 15.16
N ASP A 222 9.61 -8.92 15.93
CA ASP A 222 8.92 -7.64 16.16
C ASP A 222 9.74 -6.70 17.05
N GLY A 223 10.54 -7.27 17.98
CA GLY A 223 11.49 -6.51 18.79
C GLY A 223 12.49 -5.76 17.94
N ARG A 224 13.01 -6.37 16.85
CA ARG A 224 13.93 -5.69 15.94
C ARG A 224 13.28 -4.48 15.24
N PHE A 225 12.01 -4.59 14.83
CA PHE A 225 11.26 -3.45 14.30
C PHE A 225 11.14 -2.32 15.33
N LYS A 226 10.76 -2.66 16.56
CA LYS A 226 10.64 -1.67 17.65
C LYS A 226 11.96 -0.97 17.90
N ASP A 227 13.06 -1.71 18.04
CA ASP A 227 14.38 -1.16 18.32
C ASP A 227 14.86 -0.24 17.20
N ILE A 228 14.65 -0.61 15.93
CA ILE A 228 15.01 0.23 14.78
C ILE A 228 14.19 1.53 14.74
N PHE A 229 12.88 1.46 14.99
CA PHE A 229 12.06 2.66 15.04
C PHE A 229 12.51 3.60 16.15
N GLU A 230 12.81 3.08 17.33
CA GLU A 230 13.30 3.85 18.48
C GLU A 230 14.68 4.49 18.16
N GLU A 231 15.59 3.70 17.59
CA GLU A 231 16.92 4.18 17.19
C GLU A 231 16.83 5.32 16.16
N ILE A 232 16.01 5.18 15.12
CA ILE A 232 15.83 6.21 14.09
C ILE A 232 15.16 7.45 14.68
N PHE A 233 14.12 7.26 15.52
CA PHE A 233 13.46 8.38 16.17
C PHE A 233 14.43 9.17 17.04
N GLU A 234 15.12 8.53 17.95
CA GLU A 234 16.05 9.19 18.88
C GLU A 234 17.18 9.95 18.16
N LYS A 235 17.75 9.33 17.11
CA LYS A 235 18.90 9.92 16.40
C LYS A 235 18.53 10.99 15.38
N GLU A 236 17.41 10.83 14.67
CA GLU A 236 17.12 11.61 13.47
C GLU A 236 15.89 12.53 13.63
N PHE A 237 14.94 12.23 14.52
CA PHE A 237 13.63 12.89 14.54
C PHE A 237 13.25 13.57 15.85
N LYS A 238 13.76 13.14 16.97
CA LYS A 238 13.33 13.60 18.32
C LYS A 238 13.29 15.11 18.46
N ASN A 239 14.35 15.80 18.06
CA ASN A 239 14.41 17.27 18.18
C ASN A 239 13.33 17.92 17.32
N ARG A 240 13.16 17.48 16.07
CA ARG A 240 12.16 18.03 15.14
C ARG A 240 10.73 17.77 15.62
N PHE A 241 10.48 16.62 16.24
CA PHE A 241 9.17 16.29 16.84
C PHE A 241 8.88 17.18 18.04
N ASN A 242 9.87 17.40 18.91
CA ASN A 242 9.74 18.28 20.07
C ASN A 242 9.49 19.74 19.66
N GLU A 243 10.16 20.24 18.62
CA GLU A 243 10.00 21.61 18.11
C GLU A 243 8.55 21.92 17.67
N ILE A 244 7.85 20.93 17.13
CA ILE A 244 6.47 21.10 16.66
C ILE A 244 5.42 20.48 17.59
N GLY A 245 5.85 19.92 18.73
CA GLY A 245 4.97 19.42 19.79
C GLY A 245 4.21 18.14 19.43
N ILE A 246 4.81 17.25 18.64
CA ILE A 246 4.24 15.91 18.33
C ILE A 246 5.09 14.79 18.94
N THR A 247 4.51 13.59 19.07
CA THR A 247 5.14 12.45 19.74
C THR A 247 5.28 11.25 18.82
N TYR A 248 6.23 10.39 19.16
CA TYR A 248 6.33 9.02 18.67
C TYR A 248 6.19 8.05 19.84
N GLU A 249 5.39 7.01 19.67
CA GLU A 249 5.25 5.93 20.63
C GLU A 249 5.18 4.57 19.94
N HIS A 250 5.79 3.57 20.57
CA HIS A 250 5.52 2.16 20.24
C HIS A 250 4.41 1.64 21.14
N ARG A 251 3.44 0.92 20.55
CA ARG A 251 2.34 0.27 21.27
C ARG A 251 2.18 -1.19 20.84
N LEU A 252 1.67 -2.04 21.70
CA LEU A 252 1.24 -3.37 21.29
C LEU A 252 0.06 -3.24 20.32
N ILE A 253 0.00 -4.11 19.30
CA ILE A 253 -1.02 -4.02 18.23
C ILE A 253 -2.45 -4.09 18.79
N ASP A 254 -2.71 -4.92 19.77
CA ASP A 254 -4.02 -5.04 20.43
C ASP A 254 -4.39 -3.78 21.22
N ASP A 255 -3.43 -3.17 21.92
CA ASP A 255 -3.65 -1.88 22.59
C ASP A 255 -3.89 -0.76 21.56
N MET A 256 -3.12 -0.74 20.46
CA MET A 256 -3.31 0.26 19.44
C MET A 256 -4.66 0.15 18.72
N VAL A 257 -5.17 -1.07 18.49
CA VAL A 257 -6.54 -1.29 18.00
C VAL A 257 -7.56 -0.69 18.97
N ALA A 258 -7.39 -0.93 20.28
CA ALA A 258 -8.29 -0.35 21.28
C ALA A 258 -8.22 1.18 21.32
N CYS A 259 -7.03 1.78 21.14
CA CYS A 259 -6.84 3.21 21.00
C CYS A 259 -7.52 3.76 19.74
N ALA A 260 -7.33 3.11 18.59
CA ALA A 260 -7.93 3.49 17.33
C ALA A 260 -9.47 3.54 17.41
N MET A 261 -10.07 2.59 18.13
CA MET A 261 -11.52 2.57 18.34
C MET A 261 -12.04 3.66 19.30
N LYS A 262 -11.17 4.29 20.06
CA LYS A 262 -11.54 5.32 21.07
C LYS A 262 -11.17 6.74 20.64
N TRP A 263 -10.10 6.90 19.86
CA TRP A 263 -9.59 8.20 19.45
C TRP A 263 -10.32 8.74 18.22
N SER A 264 -10.29 10.06 18.04
CA SER A 264 -11.00 10.72 16.95
C SER A 264 -10.23 10.81 15.63
N GLY A 265 -8.93 10.49 15.63
CA GLY A 265 -8.03 10.59 14.48
C GLY A 265 -6.84 11.53 14.70
N LYS A 266 -6.27 12.09 13.63
CA LYS A 266 -5.08 12.95 13.60
C LYS A 266 -3.80 12.26 14.08
N TYR A 267 -3.54 11.04 13.59
CA TYR A 267 -2.29 10.34 13.83
C TYR A 267 -1.91 9.44 12.66
N ILE A 268 -0.63 9.10 12.60
CA ILE A 268 -0.09 8.10 11.69
C ILE A 268 0.05 6.80 12.46
N TRP A 269 -0.56 5.74 11.95
CA TRP A 269 -0.44 4.39 12.49
C TRP A 269 0.49 3.55 11.64
N ALA A 270 1.75 3.44 12.05
CA ALA A 270 2.74 2.61 11.37
C ALA A 270 2.53 1.13 11.74
N CYS A 271 2.35 0.29 10.74
CA CYS A 271 2.04 -1.12 10.86
C CYS A 271 2.99 -1.97 10.01
N LYS A 272 3.34 -3.16 10.50
CA LYS A 272 3.99 -4.19 9.68
C LYS A 272 3.09 -4.58 8.50
N ASN A 273 3.63 -5.36 7.57
CA ASN A 273 2.99 -5.62 6.28
C ASN A 273 1.55 -6.15 6.40
N TYR A 274 1.34 -7.26 7.09
CA TYR A 274 0.02 -7.86 7.28
C TYR A 274 -0.90 -6.98 8.15
N ASP A 275 -0.39 -6.49 9.27
CA ASP A 275 -1.15 -5.62 10.17
C ASP A 275 -1.64 -4.38 9.44
N GLY A 276 -0.79 -3.76 8.62
CA GLY A 276 -1.14 -2.59 7.82
C GLY A 276 -2.19 -2.86 6.75
N ASP A 277 -2.16 -4.03 6.13
CA ASP A 277 -3.18 -4.46 5.18
C ASP A 277 -4.55 -4.57 5.86
N VAL A 278 -4.63 -5.33 6.94
CA VAL A 278 -5.89 -5.57 7.66
C VAL A 278 -6.42 -4.31 8.34
N GLN A 279 -5.55 -3.55 9.02
CA GLN A 279 -5.98 -2.36 9.75
C GLN A 279 -6.38 -1.22 8.83
N SER A 280 -5.76 -1.06 7.67
CA SER A 280 -6.19 -0.04 6.71
C SER A 280 -7.60 -0.31 6.17
N ASP A 281 -7.94 -1.56 5.90
CA ASP A 281 -9.28 -1.94 5.47
C ASP A 281 -10.30 -1.75 6.61
N THR A 282 -9.94 -2.09 7.84
CA THR A 282 -10.76 -1.84 9.02
C THR A 282 -11.07 -0.34 9.17
N MET A 283 -10.04 0.51 9.04
CA MET A 283 -10.23 1.96 9.07
C MET A 283 -11.13 2.43 7.93
N ALA A 284 -10.90 1.97 6.69
CA ALA A 284 -11.71 2.34 5.53
C ALA A 284 -13.21 2.09 5.75
N HIS A 285 -13.55 0.91 6.28
CA HIS A 285 -14.94 0.57 6.59
C HIS A 285 -15.50 1.41 7.74
N GLY A 286 -14.71 1.72 8.75
CA GLY A 286 -15.12 2.63 9.83
C GLY A 286 -15.46 4.05 9.34
N TYR A 287 -14.75 4.55 8.33
CA TYR A 287 -15.03 5.83 7.66
C TYR A 287 -16.14 5.76 6.60
N GLY A 288 -16.56 4.56 6.22
CA GLY A 288 -17.66 4.35 5.26
C GLY A 288 -17.45 3.18 4.31
N SER A 289 -16.39 3.17 3.54
CA SER A 289 -16.05 2.08 2.61
C SER A 289 -14.64 2.22 2.03
N LEU A 290 -14.12 1.16 1.42
CA LEU A 290 -12.88 1.19 0.62
C LEU A 290 -12.93 2.21 -0.54
N GLY A 291 -14.13 2.51 -1.06
CA GLY A 291 -14.32 3.55 -2.08
C GLY A 291 -14.08 4.99 -1.57
N LEU A 292 -13.79 5.15 -0.28
CA LEU A 292 -13.45 6.42 0.37
C LEU A 292 -12.03 6.39 0.97
N MET A 293 -11.12 5.64 0.34
CA MET A 293 -9.74 5.56 0.80
C MET A 293 -8.76 5.64 -0.37
N THR A 294 -7.75 6.48 -0.22
CA THR A 294 -6.59 6.52 -1.13
C THR A 294 -5.46 5.66 -0.60
N SER A 295 -4.64 5.16 -1.50
CA SER A 295 -3.40 4.45 -1.23
C SER A 295 -2.27 5.20 -1.93
N THR A 296 -1.25 5.59 -1.19
CA THR A 296 -0.08 6.31 -1.74
C THR A 296 1.19 5.57 -1.37
N LEU A 297 1.95 5.13 -2.37
CA LEU A 297 3.31 4.66 -2.19
C LEU A 297 4.24 5.87 -2.16
N LEU A 298 5.04 6.01 -1.13
CA LEU A 298 5.93 7.16 -0.94
C LEU A 298 7.31 6.69 -0.50
N THR A 299 8.36 7.14 -1.21
CA THR A 299 9.74 6.87 -0.79
C THR A 299 10.08 7.58 0.53
N PRO A 300 11.07 7.09 1.31
CA PRO A 300 11.40 7.65 2.62
C PRO A 300 11.76 9.15 2.59
N ASP A 301 12.33 9.62 1.49
CA ASP A 301 12.69 11.03 1.26
C ASP A 301 11.54 11.88 0.69
N GLY A 302 10.39 11.26 0.41
CA GLY A 302 9.19 11.92 -0.12
C GLY A 302 9.28 12.39 -1.58
N LYS A 303 10.34 11.99 -2.32
CA LYS A 303 10.57 12.50 -3.68
C LYS A 303 9.87 11.72 -4.77
N ILE A 304 9.55 10.46 -4.52
CA ILE A 304 8.88 9.58 -5.48
C ILE A 304 7.58 9.10 -4.87
N MET A 305 6.49 9.29 -5.59
CA MET A 305 5.15 8.94 -5.17
C MET A 305 4.37 8.23 -6.28
N GLU A 306 3.58 7.23 -5.89
CA GLU A 306 2.52 6.67 -6.73
C GLU A 306 1.22 6.65 -5.92
N ALA A 307 0.15 7.19 -6.50
CA ALA A 307 -1.16 7.26 -5.86
C ALA A 307 -2.20 6.43 -6.61
N GLU A 308 -2.98 5.65 -5.86
CA GLU A 308 -4.06 4.82 -6.37
C GLU A 308 -5.29 4.86 -5.45
N ALA A 309 -6.43 4.39 -5.92
CA ALA A 309 -7.55 4.05 -5.06
C ALA A 309 -7.24 2.77 -4.27
N ALA A 310 -7.65 2.69 -3.01
CA ALA A 310 -7.41 1.50 -2.18
C ALA A 310 -8.33 0.31 -2.49
N HIS A 311 -9.22 0.42 -3.49
CA HIS A 311 -10.14 -0.64 -3.92
C HIS A 311 -9.68 -1.31 -5.22
N GLY A 312 -10.31 -2.45 -5.58
CA GLY A 312 -10.06 -3.17 -6.82
C GLY A 312 -10.83 -2.62 -8.03
N THR A 313 -10.92 -3.42 -9.09
CA THR A 313 -11.45 -3.04 -10.42
C THR A 313 -12.97 -2.96 -10.51
N VAL A 314 -13.69 -3.27 -9.43
CA VAL A 314 -15.18 -3.25 -9.34
C VAL A 314 -15.83 -4.17 -10.40
N THR A 315 -15.38 -5.41 -10.43
CA THR A 315 -15.84 -6.45 -11.39
C THR A 315 -17.35 -6.60 -11.46
N ARG A 316 -18.04 -6.58 -10.32
CA ARG A 316 -19.51 -6.75 -10.31
C ARG A 316 -20.21 -5.68 -11.15
N HIS A 317 -19.85 -4.41 -10.97
CA HIS A 317 -20.45 -3.32 -11.76
C HIS A 317 -20.01 -3.38 -13.22
N TYR A 318 -18.78 -3.83 -13.49
CA TYR A 318 -18.33 -4.03 -14.86
C TYR A 318 -19.18 -5.09 -15.59
N ARG A 319 -19.49 -6.21 -14.95
CA ARG A 319 -20.38 -7.24 -15.51
C ARG A 319 -21.81 -6.69 -15.76
N MET A 320 -22.32 -5.87 -14.86
CA MET A 320 -23.61 -5.19 -15.07
C MET A 320 -23.55 -4.21 -16.25
N HIS A 321 -22.47 -3.44 -16.36
CA HIS A 321 -22.26 -2.52 -17.48
C HIS A 321 -22.19 -3.25 -18.82
N GLN A 322 -21.48 -4.38 -18.92
CA GLN A 322 -21.44 -5.23 -20.11
C GLN A 322 -22.83 -5.74 -20.52
N GLN A 323 -23.76 -5.88 -19.58
CA GLN A 323 -25.16 -6.27 -19.83
C GLN A 323 -26.06 -5.07 -20.16
N GLY A 324 -25.50 -3.86 -20.29
CA GLY A 324 -26.27 -2.64 -20.53
C GLY A 324 -27.09 -2.14 -19.32
N LYS A 325 -26.80 -2.65 -18.11
CA LYS A 325 -27.46 -2.24 -16.87
C LYS A 325 -26.82 -0.97 -16.31
N GLU A 326 -27.66 -0.13 -15.70
CA GLU A 326 -27.18 1.03 -14.96
C GLU A 326 -26.33 0.63 -13.75
N THR A 327 -25.27 1.37 -13.49
CA THR A 327 -24.35 1.15 -12.36
C THR A 327 -24.12 2.44 -11.60
N SER A 328 -23.88 2.32 -10.28
CA SER A 328 -23.62 3.44 -9.38
C SER A 328 -22.22 3.36 -8.76
N THR A 329 -21.19 3.14 -9.58
CA THR A 329 -19.83 3.02 -9.09
C THR A 329 -19.30 4.35 -8.56
N ASN A 330 -18.78 4.33 -7.33
CA ASN A 330 -18.23 5.50 -6.67
C ASN A 330 -16.85 5.88 -7.26
N PRO A 331 -16.65 7.10 -7.82
CA PRO A 331 -15.36 7.52 -8.38
C PRO A 331 -14.45 8.23 -7.38
N ILE A 332 -14.88 8.47 -6.13
CA ILE A 332 -14.23 9.40 -5.20
C ILE A 332 -12.77 9.02 -4.94
N ALA A 333 -12.49 7.76 -4.63
CA ALA A 333 -11.11 7.34 -4.36
C ALA A 333 -10.19 7.52 -5.56
N SER A 334 -10.67 7.26 -6.78
CA SER A 334 -9.91 7.49 -8.02
C SER A 334 -9.67 8.98 -8.29
N ILE A 335 -10.66 9.86 -8.02
CA ILE A 335 -10.48 11.31 -8.12
C ILE A 335 -9.42 11.79 -7.14
N PHE A 336 -9.45 11.31 -5.90
CA PHE A 336 -8.46 11.68 -4.89
C PHE A 336 -7.07 11.09 -5.17
N ALA A 337 -6.98 9.93 -5.82
CA ALA A 337 -5.69 9.43 -6.32
C ALA A 337 -5.06 10.41 -7.31
N TRP A 338 -5.84 10.96 -8.26
CA TRP A 338 -5.38 12.00 -9.16
C TRP A 338 -4.94 13.27 -8.41
N THR A 339 -5.74 13.76 -7.46
CA THR A 339 -5.36 14.97 -6.71
C THR A 339 -4.09 14.76 -5.87
N ARG A 340 -3.87 13.57 -5.34
CA ARG A 340 -2.61 13.22 -4.65
C ARG A 340 -1.41 13.22 -5.60
N GLY A 341 -1.57 12.64 -6.79
CA GLY A 341 -0.50 12.61 -7.79
C GLY A 341 -0.17 13.95 -8.41
N LEU A 342 -1.08 14.92 -8.34
CA LEU A 342 -0.91 16.27 -8.86
C LEU A 342 -0.39 17.27 -7.81
N ALA A 343 -0.49 16.96 -6.51
CA ALA A 343 -0.04 17.81 -5.41
C ALA A 343 1.48 17.77 -5.22
#